data_ff64ab2ca1f2574590dac7c43edd2923
#
_entry.id   ff64ab2ca1f2574590dac7c43edd2923
#
_cell.length_a   1.000
_cell.length_b   1.000
_cell.length_c   1.000
_cell.angle_alpha   90.00
_cell.angle_beta   90.00
_cell.angle_gamma   90.00
#
_symmetry.space_group_name_H-M   'P 1'
#
loop_
_entity.id
_entity.type
_entity.pdbx_description
1 polymer ?
#
loop_
_entity_poly.entity_id
_entity_poly.type
_entity_poly.pdbx_seq_one_letter_code
_entity_poly.pdbx_strand_id
1 'polypeptide(L)'
;YRTDNKPINYNPYNLVLNPVIARPKQNFRTQFNYKLDNTFTLRSRVELSWFDKKSEAPQNGFLTFIDFLYKPMLKPFSGNVRLQYFETDDYDSRIYAFENDVLYGYSIPSFFNKGYRYYVNGNYDVSKKLSFWIRFAQTIYSEKNTIGSGLDLINGNKKSEVKMQMIYRF
;
A
#
# COMPACT_ATOMS: atom_id res chain seq x y z
N TYR A 1 1.44 20.22 3.52
CA TYR A 1 0.47 20.78 2.56
C TYR A 1 1.08 20.78 1.16
N ARG A 2 0.34 20.22 0.20
CA ARG A 2 0.74 20.18 -1.21
C ARG A 2 -0.45 20.60 -2.06
N THR A 3 -0.21 21.46 -3.03
CA THR A 3 -1.19 21.81 -4.07
C THR A 3 -0.57 21.48 -5.42
N ASP A 4 -1.20 20.58 -6.16
CA ASP A 4 -0.81 20.24 -7.52
C ASP A 4 -1.82 20.87 -8.49
N ASN A 5 -1.33 21.44 -9.57
CA ASN A 5 -2.17 21.87 -10.70
C ASN A 5 -2.20 20.72 -11.72
N LYS A 6 -3.36 20.14 -11.93
CA LYS A 6 -3.54 18.99 -12.84
C LYS A 6 -4.73 19.19 -13.75
N PRO A 7 -4.67 18.66 -14.98
CA PRO A 7 -5.83 18.59 -15.84
C PRO A 7 -6.93 17.76 -15.17
N ILE A 8 -8.18 18.15 -15.33
CA ILE A 8 -9.34 17.36 -14.93
C ILE A 8 -9.76 16.44 -16.08
N ASN A 9 -10.29 15.27 -15.75
CA ASN A 9 -10.77 14.31 -16.74
C ASN A 9 -12.11 14.71 -17.38
N TYR A 10 -12.77 15.74 -16.83
CA TYR A 10 -14.03 16.27 -17.33
C TYR A 10 -13.79 17.65 -17.95
N ASN A 11 -14.26 17.83 -19.19
CA ASN A 11 -14.12 19.07 -19.96
C ASN A 11 -15.50 19.65 -20.28
N PRO A 12 -16.11 20.41 -19.35
CA PRO A 12 -17.46 20.95 -19.54
C PRO A 12 -17.54 22.03 -20.62
N TYR A 13 -16.39 22.56 -21.05
CA TYR A 13 -16.33 23.66 -22.03
C TYR A 13 -15.90 23.20 -23.43
N ASN A 14 -15.76 21.89 -23.68
CA ASN A 14 -15.30 21.34 -24.96
C ASN A 14 -14.01 21.98 -25.48
N LEU A 15 -13.08 22.31 -24.57
CA LEU A 15 -11.78 22.87 -24.92
C LEU A 15 -10.91 21.78 -25.58
N VAL A 16 -9.95 22.19 -26.41
CA VAL A 16 -8.97 21.29 -27.03
C VAL A 16 -8.12 20.56 -25.98
N LEU A 17 -7.86 21.22 -24.85
CA LEU A 17 -7.16 20.62 -23.70
C LEU A 17 -8.07 20.69 -22.47
N ASN A 18 -7.99 19.68 -21.64
CA ASN A 18 -8.71 19.68 -20.36
C ASN A 18 -8.22 20.82 -19.48
N PRO A 19 -9.12 21.57 -18.83
CA PRO A 19 -8.73 22.66 -17.94
C PRO A 19 -7.85 22.15 -16.78
N VAL A 20 -6.87 22.97 -16.41
CA VAL A 20 -5.97 22.70 -15.27
C VAL A 20 -6.54 23.39 -14.04
N ILE A 21 -6.78 22.61 -12.99
CA ILE A 21 -7.26 23.12 -11.70
C ILE A 21 -6.29 22.80 -10.56
N ALA A 22 -6.33 23.62 -9.52
CA ALA A 22 -5.60 23.34 -8.29
C ALA A 22 -6.26 22.15 -7.56
N ARG A 23 -5.44 21.17 -7.18
CA ARG A 23 -5.89 19.97 -6.43
C ARG A 23 -5.16 19.91 -5.08
N PRO A 24 -5.59 20.68 -4.09
CA PRO A 24 -4.93 20.74 -2.81
C PRO A 24 -5.09 19.44 -2.03
N LYS A 25 -3.98 18.87 -1.59
CA LYS A 25 -3.94 17.66 -0.77
C LYS A 25 -3.10 17.91 0.47
N GLN A 26 -3.62 17.48 1.62
CA GLN A 26 -2.92 17.50 2.91
C GLN A 26 -2.79 16.06 3.42
N ASN A 27 -1.63 15.73 3.96
CA ASN A 27 -1.41 14.44 4.60
C ASN A 27 -0.80 14.65 5.99
N PHE A 28 -1.27 13.91 6.95
CA PHE A 28 -0.65 13.77 8.25
C PHE A 28 -0.27 12.32 8.47
N ARG A 29 0.98 12.06 8.86
CA ARG A 29 1.50 10.72 9.06
C ARG A 29 2.27 10.64 10.36
N THR A 30 1.93 9.66 11.18
CA THR A 30 2.69 9.27 12.35
C THR A 30 3.10 7.81 12.23
N GLN A 31 4.37 7.51 12.48
CA GLN A 31 4.90 6.16 12.43
C GLN A 31 5.78 5.88 13.64
N PHE A 32 5.54 4.75 14.26
CA PHE A 32 6.35 4.22 15.36
C PHE A 32 7.10 2.98 14.89
N ASN A 33 8.39 2.91 15.26
CA ASN A 33 9.21 1.72 15.10
C ASN A 33 9.77 1.38 16.46
N TYR A 34 9.39 0.23 17.00
CA TYR A 34 9.80 -0.23 18.30
C TYR A 34 10.55 -1.55 18.18
N LYS A 35 11.83 -1.56 18.56
CA LYS A 35 12.63 -2.78 18.65
C LYS A 35 12.32 -3.47 19.98
N LEU A 36 11.67 -4.64 19.90
CA LEU A 36 11.43 -5.49 21.07
C LEU A 36 12.74 -6.08 21.55
N ASP A 37 13.56 -6.55 20.62
CA ASP A 37 14.93 -7.02 20.82
C ASP A 37 15.73 -6.93 19.50
N ASN A 38 16.89 -7.59 19.41
CA ASN A 38 17.73 -7.60 18.21
C ASN A 38 17.14 -8.41 17.04
N THR A 39 16.07 -9.14 17.27
CA THR A 39 15.43 -10.07 16.33
C THR A 39 14.05 -9.55 15.86
N PHE A 40 13.31 -8.96 16.79
CA PHE A 40 11.94 -8.55 16.56
C PHE A 40 11.77 -7.03 16.55
N THR A 41 11.06 -6.53 15.56
CA THR A 41 10.69 -5.11 15.46
C THR A 41 9.19 -5.01 15.19
N LEU A 42 8.52 -4.17 15.96
CA LEU A 42 7.14 -3.75 15.74
C LEU A 42 7.16 -2.39 15.04
N ARG A 43 6.37 -2.25 13.98
CA ARG A 43 6.15 -0.97 13.29
C ARG A 43 4.67 -0.70 13.20
N SER A 44 4.26 0.51 13.52
CA SER A 44 2.88 0.95 13.35
C SER A 44 2.85 2.31 12.67
N ARG A 45 1.82 2.54 11.85
CA ARG A 45 1.58 3.83 11.19
C ARG A 45 0.10 4.17 11.26
N VAL A 46 -0.16 5.45 11.46
CA VAL A 46 -1.45 6.09 11.21
C VAL A 46 -1.24 7.20 10.21
N GLU A 47 -2.06 7.25 9.17
CA GLU A 47 -2.00 8.27 8.14
C GLU A 47 -3.41 8.79 7.83
N LEU A 48 -3.53 10.11 7.79
CA LEU A 48 -4.71 10.85 7.40
C LEU A 48 -4.44 11.62 6.11
N SER A 49 -5.40 11.65 5.22
CA SER A 49 -5.34 12.40 3.98
C SER A 49 -6.60 13.25 3.84
N TRP A 50 -6.43 14.48 3.43
CA TRP A 50 -7.54 15.39 3.09
C TRP A 50 -7.31 15.91 1.68
N PHE A 51 -8.30 15.76 0.84
CA PHE A 51 -8.29 16.33 -0.50
C PHE A 51 -9.38 17.38 -0.57
N ASP A 52 -9.01 18.58 -1.07
CA ASP A 52 -9.87 19.74 -1.25
C ASP A 52 -10.71 20.11 -0.01
N LYS A 53 -10.05 20.19 1.15
CA LYS A 53 -10.66 20.38 2.48
C LYS A 53 -11.56 21.62 2.59
N LYS A 54 -11.38 22.61 1.71
CA LYS A 54 -12.12 23.87 1.73
C LYS A 54 -13.28 23.90 0.72
N SER A 55 -13.47 22.85 -0.08
CA SER A 55 -14.58 22.75 -1.04
C SER A 55 -15.88 22.34 -0.35
N GLU A 56 -16.96 22.38 -1.11
CA GLU A 56 -18.27 21.88 -0.67
C GLU A 56 -18.31 20.35 -0.53
N ALA A 57 -17.38 19.64 -1.18
CA ALA A 57 -17.27 18.19 -1.15
C ALA A 57 -15.85 17.73 -0.79
N PRO A 58 -15.37 17.97 0.44
CA PRO A 58 -14.05 17.53 0.88
C PRO A 58 -13.99 15.99 0.94
N GLN A 59 -12.83 15.43 0.58
CA GLN A 59 -12.62 13.99 0.65
C GLN A 59 -11.57 13.67 1.70
N ASN A 60 -11.85 12.66 2.50
CA ASN A 60 -10.99 12.21 3.58
C ASN A 60 -10.44 10.82 3.27
N GLY A 61 -9.26 10.54 3.82
CA GLY A 61 -8.64 9.21 3.78
C GLY A 61 -8.00 8.89 5.12
N PHE A 62 -8.14 7.64 5.51
CA PHE A 62 -7.54 7.07 6.71
C PHE A 62 -6.83 5.77 6.34
N LEU A 63 -5.63 5.58 6.89
CA LEU A 63 -4.90 4.32 6.78
C LEU A 63 -4.17 4.06 8.09
N THR A 64 -4.26 2.83 8.56
CA THR A 64 -3.44 2.35 9.68
C THR A 64 -2.91 0.96 9.40
N PHE A 65 -1.71 0.68 9.88
CA PHE A 65 -1.16 -0.67 9.84
C PHE A 65 -0.28 -0.98 11.05
N ILE A 66 -0.09 -2.27 11.27
CA ILE A 66 0.88 -2.83 12.17
C ILE A 66 1.72 -3.87 11.42
N ASP A 67 3.05 -3.75 11.52
CA ASP A 67 4.04 -4.69 10.99
C ASP A 67 4.72 -5.40 12.15
N PHE A 68 4.87 -6.69 12.02
CA PHE A 68 5.73 -7.50 12.86
C PHE A 68 6.88 -8.04 12.01
N LEU A 69 8.12 -7.60 12.31
CA LEU A 69 9.31 -7.99 11.58
C LEU A 69 10.14 -8.94 12.41
N TYR A 70 10.52 -10.06 11.81
CA TYR A 70 11.45 -11.05 12.37
C TYR A 70 12.72 -11.09 11.52
N LYS A 71 13.83 -10.66 12.09
CA LYS A 71 15.14 -10.62 11.41
C LYS A 71 16.26 -11.02 12.35
N PRO A 72 16.44 -12.32 12.64
CA PRO A 72 17.51 -12.81 13.50
C PRO A 72 18.87 -12.72 12.82
N MET A 73 19.94 -12.50 13.58
CA MET A 73 21.30 -12.32 13.03
C MET A 73 21.90 -13.58 12.42
N LEU A 74 21.69 -14.75 13.01
CA LEU A 74 22.39 -15.99 12.64
C LEU A 74 21.44 -17.13 12.26
N LYS A 75 20.20 -16.82 11.94
CA LYS A 75 19.20 -17.80 11.51
C LYS A 75 18.95 -17.67 10.01
N PRO A 76 18.72 -18.77 9.30
CA PRO A 76 18.49 -18.74 7.86
C PRO A 76 17.11 -18.17 7.47
N PHE A 77 16.20 -18.04 8.41
CA PHE A 77 14.83 -17.56 8.15
C PHE A 77 14.63 -16.15 8.69
N SER A 78 14.07 -15.29 7.85
CA SER A 78 13.57 -13.97 8.23
C SER A 78 12.25 -13.68 7.52
N GLY A 79 11.49 -12.70 8.01
CA GLY A 79 10.23 -12.35 7.37
C GLY A 79 9.50 -11.24 8.09
N ASN A 80 8.35 -10.90 7.56
CA ASN A 80 7.45 -9.95 8.19
C ASN A 80 6.00 -10.19 7.84
N VAL A 81 5.13 -9.75 8.72
CA VAL A 81 3.66 -9.78 8.56
C VAL A 81 3.14 -8.38 8.74
N ARG A 82 2.20 -7.97 7.90
CA ARG A 82 1.44 -6.72 8.04
C ARG A 82 -0.04 -7.02 8.13
N LEU A 83 -0.71 -6.28 9.01
CA LEU A 83 -2.16 -6.11 9.02
C LEU A 83 -2.45 -4.62 8.83
N GLN A 84 -3.34 -4.30 7.90
CA GLN A 84 -3.65 -2.93 7.50
C GLN A 84 -5.14 -2.74 7.31
N TYR A 85 -5.62 -1.60 7.75
CA TYR A 85 -6.96 -1.09 7.45
C TYR A 85 -6.82 0.21 6.67
N PHE A 86 -7.72 0.45 5.71
CA PHE A 86 -7.82 1.70 4.97
C PHE A 86 -9.26 2.04 4.64
N GLU A 87 -9.54 3.33 4.62
CA GLU A 87 -10.84 3.90 4.27
C GLU A 87 -10.62 5.27 3.64
N THR A 88 -11.21 5.50 2.47
CA THR A 88 -11.16 6.80 1.79
C THR A 88 -12.50 7.08 1.14
N ASP A 89 -12.91 8.36 1.14
CA ASP A 89 -14.17 8.77 0.53
C ASP A 89 -14.14 8.57 -0.99
N ASP A 90 -12.99 8.84 -1.65
CA ASP A 90 -12.84 8.66 -3.08
C ASP A 90 -11.35 8.44 -3.47
N TYR A 91 -11.10 8.26 -4.76
CA TYR A 91 -9.77 8.02 -5.32
C TYR A 91 -8.78 9.18 -5.09
N ASP A 92 -9.24 10.43 -5.02
CA ASP A 92 -8.37 11.58 -4.81
C ASP A 92 -7.81 11.67 -3.40
N SER A 93 -8.52 11.14 -2.41
CA SER A 93 -8.04 11.00 -1.02
C SER A 93 -7.19 9.75 -0.76
N ARG A 94 -6.88 8.93 -1.80
CA ARG A 94 -6.07 7.71 -1.68
C ARG A 94 -4.75 7.92 -0.96
N ILE A 95 -4.32 6.90 -0.24
CA ILE A 95 -3.07 6.89 0.52
C ILE A 95 -2.12 5.85 -0.08
N TYR A 96 -0.83 6.18 -0.14
CA TYR A 96 0.22 5.28 -0.58
C TYR A 96 1.01 4.77 0.60
N ALA A 97 1.18 3.45 0.71
CA ALA A 97 2.00 2.87 1.76
C ALA A 97 3.02 1.90 1.19
N PHE A 98 4.29 2.10 1.57
CA PHE A 98 5.35 1.15 1.25
C PHE A 98 5.09 -0.19 1.93
N GLU A 99 5.30 -1.28 1.19
CA GLU A 99 5.25 -2.66 1.68
C GLU A 99 6.61 -3.33 1.45
N ASN A 100 7.00 -4.19 2.41
CA ASN A 100 8.15 -5.06 2.17
C ASN A 100 7.80 -6.07 1.07
N ASP A 101 8.76 -6.33 0.20
CA ASP A 101 8.59 -7.21 -0.95
C ASP A 101 9.72 -8.25 -0.98
N VAL A 102 9.72 -9.13 -1.98
CA VAL A 102 10.86 -10.00 -2.29
C VAL A 102 12.09 -9.16 -2.61
N LEU A 103 13.28 -9.73 -2.52
CA LEU A 103 14.53 -8.99 -2.74
C LEU A 103 14.53 -8.34 -4.12
N TYR A 104 14.95 -7.07 -4.20
CA TYR A 104 14.86 -6.20 -5.39
C TYR A 104 13.44 -5.89 -5.87
N GLY A 105 12.41 -6.41 -5.19
CA GLY A 105 11.04 -6.01 -5.42
C GLY A 105 10.74 -4.66 -4.75
N TYR A 106 9.86 -3.87 -5.37
CA TYR A 106 9.41 -2.59 -4.85
C TYR A 106 7.89 -2.51 -4.92
N SER A 107 7.25 -2.25 -3.80
CA SER A 107 5.79 -2.19 -3.71
C SER A 107 5.33 -0.96 -2.92
N ILE A 108 4.64 -0.05 -3.62
CA ILE A 108 3.92 1.08 -3.01
C ILE A 108 2.50 1.11 -3.57
N PRO A 109 1.62 0.20 -3.14
CA PRO A 109 0.24 0.22 -3.59
C PRO A 109 -0.49 1.48 -3.12
N SER A 110 -1.46 1.90 -3.94
CA SER A 110 -2.43 2.92 -3.57
C SER A 110 -3.63 2.27 -2.90
N PHE A 111 -4.08 2.87 -1.79
CA PHE A 111 -5.24 2.43 -1.03
C PHE A 111 -6.36 3.46 -1.17
N PHE A 112 -7.49 3.00 -1.66
CA PHE A 112 -8.71 3.80 -1.85
C PHE A 112 -9.94 2.91 -1.68
N ASN A 113 -11.11 3.51 -1.43
CA ASN A 113 -12.30 2.87 -0.89
C ASN A 113 -12.05 2.36 0.55
N LYS A 114 -12.75 1.34 0.98
CA LYS A 114 -12.71 0.78 2.33
C LYS A 114 -12.35 -0.69 2.31
N GLY A 115 -11.43 -1.09 3.18
CA GLY A 115 -11.04 -2.49 3.24
C GLY A 115 -9.88 -2.79 4.17
N TYR A 116 -9.50 -4.05 4.14
CA TYR A 116 -8.38 -4.61 4.88
C TYR A 116 -7.36 -5.17 3.90
N ARG A 117 -6.10 -5.05 4.28
CA ARG A 117 -5.02 -5.71 3.56
C ARG A 117 -4.09 -6.37 4.56
N TYR A 118 -3.67 -7.58 4.23
CA TYR A 118 -2.59 -8.23 4.95
C TYR A 118 -1.59 -8.83 3.98
N TYR A 119 -0.35 -8.93 4.42
CA TYR A 119 0.65 -9.69 3.70
C TYR A 119 1.61 -10.39 4.66
N VAL A 120 2.16 -11.48 4.16
CA VAL A 120 3.25 -12.23 4.77
C VAL A 120 4.39 -12.28 3.76
N ASN A 121 5.60 -11.95 4.20
CA ASN A 121 6.81 -12.04 3.40
C ASN A 121 7.84 -12.85 4.18
N GLY A 122 8.43 -13.84 3.55
CA GLY A 122 9.43 -14.71 4.14
C GLY A 122 10.65 -14.86 3.24
N ASN A 123 11.81 -14.99 3.87
CA ASN A 123 13.07 -15.32 3.24
C ASN A 123 13.68 -16.53 3.94
N TYR A 124 14.26 -17.42 3.15
CA TYR A 124 15.02 -18.56 3.65
C TYR A 124 16.34 -18.70 2.89
N ASP A 125 17.44 -18.56 3.63
CA ASP A 125 18.80 -18.73 3.12
C ASP A 125 19.22 -20.19 3.29
N VAL A 126 19.11 -20.98 2.21
CA VAL A 126 19.52 -22.40 2.19
C VAL A 126 21.03 -22.52 2.38
N SER A 127 21.79 -21.60 1.78
CA SER A 127 23.23 -21.50 1.87
C SER A 127 23.69 -20.06 1.64
N LYS A 128 24.98 -19.79 1.76
CA LYS A 128 25.56 -18.47 1.41
C LYS A 128 25.32 -18.08 -0.06
N LYS A 129 25.03 -19.05 -0.93
CA LYS A 129 24.84 -18.85 -2.36
C LYS A 129 23.36 -18.93 -2.81
N LEU A 130 22.49 -19.59 -2.04
CA LEU A 130 21.11 -19.86 -2.46
C LEU A 130 20.11 -19.35 -1.42
N SER A 131 19.21 -18.48 -1.86
CA SER A 131 18.14 -17.91 -1.05
C SER A 131 16.79 -18.00 -1.77
N PHE A 132 15.73 -18.24 -1.02
CA PHE A 132 14.34 -18.22 -1.49
C PHE A 132 13.56 -17.12 -0.80
N TRP A 133 12.71 -16.46 -1.55
CA TRP A 133 11.77 -15.46 -1.07
C TRP A 133 10.36 -15.85 -1.47
N ILE A 134 9.41 -15.64 -0.57
CA ILE A 134 7.99 -15.82 -0.83
C ILE A 134 7.23 -14.66 -0.23
N ARG A 135 6.26 -14.14 -0.97
CA ARG A 135 5.32 -13.14 -0.50
C ARG A 135 3.91 -13.53 -0.90
N PHE A 136 3.01 -13.48 0.07
CA PHE A 136 1.57 -13.56 -0.15
C PHE A 136 0.94 -12.27 0.36
N ALA A 137 0.09 -11.63 -0.44
CA ALA A 137 -0.67 -10.46 -0.04
C ALA A 137 -2.13 -10.59 -0.48
N GLN A 138 -3.05 -10.13 0.35
CA GLN A 138 -4.47 -10.09 0.01
C GLN A 138 -5.09 -8.78 0.47
N THR A 139 -5.87 -8.17 -0.43
CA THR A 139 -6.76 -7.05 -0.13
C THR A 139 -8.20 -7.52 -0.16
N ILE A 140 -8.98 -7.15 0.85
CA ILE A 140 -10.40 -7.44 0.99
C ILE A 140 -11.13 -6.10 1.08
N TYR A 141 -11.95 -5.78 0.08
CA TYR A 141 -12.77 -4.58 0.08
C TYR A 141 -14.12 -4.84 0.77
N SER A 142 -14.55 -3.88 1.59
CA SER A 142 -15.80 -4.04 2.37
C SER A 142 -17.06 -3.77 1.55
N GLU A 143 -16.98 -2.91 0.53
CA GLU A 143 -18.14 -2.37 -0.19
C GLU A 143 -18.07 -2.61 -1.70
N LYS A 144 -17.23 -3.53 -2.17
CA LYS A 144 -17.10 -3.83 -3.59
C LYS A 144 -17.48 -5.27 -3.89
N ASN A 145 -18.20 -5.45 -4.97
CA ASN A 145 -18.52 -6.76 -5.54
C ASN A 145 -17.62 -7.12 -6.73
N THR A 146 -16.87 -6.14 -7.25
CA THR A 146 -15.90 -6.32 -8.34
C THR A 146 -14.69 -5.43 -8.13
N ILE A 147 -13.52 -5.87 -8.59
CA ILE A 147 -12.24 -5.15 -8.49
C ILE A 147 -11.62 -5.09 -9.89
N GLY A 148 -11.08 -3.92 -10.27
CA GLY A 148 -10.50 -3.72 -11.60
C GLY A 148 -11.55 -3.47 -12.68
N SER A 149 -11.11 -3.51 -13.94
CA SER A 149 -11.96 -3.30 -15.12
C SER A 149 -11.34 -3.99 -16.33
N GLY A 150 -12.15 -4.22 -17.38
CA GLY A 150 -11.69 -4.86 -18.61
C GLY A 150 -11.14 -6.27 -18.37
N LEU A 151 -9.97 -6.57 -18.90
CA LEU A 151 -9.31 -7.87 -18.77
C LEU A 151 -8.82 -8.18 -17.33
N ASP A 152 -8.64 -7.16 -16.50
CA ASP A 152 -8.22 -7.31 -15.10
C ASP A 152 -9.39 -7.35 -14.11
N LEU A 153 -10.62 -7.55 -14.60
CA LEU A 153 -11.81 -7.61 -13.77
C LEU A 153 -11.80 -8.89 -12.91
N ILE A 154 -11.89 -8.70 -11.60
CA ILE A 154 -12.06 -9.76 -10.61
C ILE A 154 -13.49 -9.70 -10.09
N ASN A 155 -14.26 -10.78 -10.30
CA ASN A 155 -15.58 -10.94 -9.71
C ASN A 155 -15.43 -11.32 -8.24
N GLY A 156 -15.72 -10.38 -7.35
CA GLY A 156 -15.58 -10.52 -5.92
C GLY A 156 -14.88 -9.33 -5.27
N ASN A 157 -14.77 -9.39 -3.96
CA ASN A 157 -14.19 -8.33 -3.14
C ASN A 157 -12.75 -8.60 -2.66
N LYS A 158 -12.12 -9.67 -3.16
CA LYS A 158 -10.78 -10.09 -2.74
C LYS A 158 -9.80 -10.07 -3.90
N LYS A 159 -8.66 -9.43 -3.70
CA LYS A 159 -7.52 -9.46 -4.61
C LYS A 159 -6.32 -10.08 -3.91
N SER A 160 -5.84 -11.21 -4.42
CA SER A 160 -4.67 -11.93 -3.88
C SER A 160 -3.47 -11.80 -4.82
N GLU A 161 -2.29 -11.73 -4.24
CA GLU A 161 -1.01 -11.63 -4.94
C GLU A 161 -0.04 -12.65 -4.32
N VAL A 162 0.64 -13.41 -5.16
CA VAL A 162 1.74 -14.30 -4.76
C VAL A 162 2.98 -13.92 -5.54
N LYS A 163 4.10 -13.76 -4.85
CA LYS A 163 5.42 -13.59 -5.47
C LYS A 163 6.37 -14.61 -4.90
N MET A 164 7.15 -15.23 -5.77
CA MET A 164 8.23 -16.17 -5.41
C MET A 164 9.50 -15.74 -6.13
N GLN A 165 10.63 -15.82 -5.44
CA GLN A 165 11.92 -15.48 -6.01
C GLN A 165 12.97 -16.45 -5.48
N MET A 166 13.84 -16.90 -6.37
CA MET A 166 15.03 -17.67 -6.05
C MET A 166 16.25 -16.87 -6.50
N ILE A 167 17.24 -16.77 -5.63
CA ILE A 167 18.48 -16.06 -5.91
C ILE A 167 19.64 -17.03 -5.71
N TYR A 168 20.44 -17.20 -6.75
CA TYR A 168 21.69 -17.94 -6.71
C TYR A 168 22.86 -16.99 -7.00
N ARG A 169 23.88 -17.01 -6.14
CA ARG A 169 25.11 -16.22 -6.27
C ARG A 169 26.26 -17.15 -6.61
N PHE A 170 26.93 -16.86 -7.68
CA PHE A 170 28.11 -17.62 -8.16
C PHE A 170 29.35 -17.39 -7.32
#